data_bf237de5099463e5475dfe297fe1cf29
#
_entry.id   bf237de5099463e5475dfe297fe1cf29
#
_cell.length_a   1.000
_cell.length_b   1.000
_cell.length_c   1.000
_cell.angle_alpha   90.00
_cell.angle_beta   90.00
_cell.angle_gamma   90.00
#
_symmetry.space_group_name_H-M   'P 1'
#
loop_
_entity.id
_entity.type
_entity.pdbx_description
1 polymer ?
#
loop_
_entity_poly.entity_id
_entity_poly.type
_entity_poly.pdbx_seq_one_letter_code
_entity_poly.pdbx_strand_id
1 'polypeptide(L)'
;IGSRRYCEELIKSKKIKVNGQIALIGATVNRNDEVEYDGNIISFTDSEIKLLMLNKPEGVLSSNKKEKNIPIVFDFLPEGKLKTRWISIGRLDINSSGLMLFTNDGTFANYCMHPSSSIDREYLVRARGDFTKEKKEKMLSGIKIDDDIYRFTDIVEGEKQSSNQWFSVCLMSGKNREVRKIFNAVGLEISRLKRTRFG
;
A
#
# COMPACT_ATOMS: atom_id res chain seq x y z
N ILE A 1 5.92 20.39 3.78
CA ILE A 1 7.27 20.53 3.20
C ILE A 1 7.55 19.37 2.24
N GLY A 2 7.58 18.12 2.70
CA GLY A 2 8.03 17.03 1.85
C GLY A 2 7.80 15.63 2.40
N SER A 3 8.50 14.63 1.81
CA SER A 3 8.51 13.27 2.35
C SER A 3 9.32 13.23 3.65
N ARG A 4 9.08 12.20 4.49
CA ARG A 4 9.86 11.99 5.71
C ARG A 4 11.37 12.02 5.43
N ARG A 5 11.83 11.28 4.42
CA ARG A 5 13.26 11.26 4.01
C ARG A 5 13.77 12.63 3.59
N TYR A 6 12.98 13.38 2.81
CA TYR A 6 13.34 14.73 2.41
C TYR A 6 13.43 15.67 3.62
N CYS A 7 12.48 15.58 4.58
CA CYS A 7 12.55 16.35 5.82
C CYS A 7 13.78 15.98 6.67
N GLU A 8 14.12 14.68 6.74
CA GLU A 8 15.34 14.23 7.42
C GLU A 8 16.62 14.81 6.76
N GLU A 9 16.66 14.93 5.44
CA GLU A 9 17.77 15.59 4.71
C GLU A 9 17.84 17.08 5.02
N LEU A 10 16.69 17.78 5.10
CA LEU A 10 16.63 19.18 5.49
C LEU A 10 17.14 19.41 6.92
N ILE A 11 16.79 18.51 7.85
CA ILE A 11 17.27 18.56 9.23
C ILE A 11 18.77 18.32 9.27
N LYS A 12 19.30 17.31 8.57
CA LYS A 12 20.73 17.03 8.45
C LYS A 12 21.51 18.24 7.90
N SER A 13 20.93 18.93 6.93
CA SER A 13 21.52 20.14 6.34
C SER A 13 21.28 21.42 7.17
N LYS A 14 20.75 21.26 8.40
CA LYS A 14 20.52 22.36 9.35
C LYS A 14 19.59 23.47 8.84
N LYS A 15 18.68 23.12 7.92
CA LYS A 15 17.72 24.07 7.31
C LYS A 15 16.42 24.21 8.10
N ILE A 16 16.21 23.35 9.10
CA ILE A 16 15.02 23.38 9.96
C ILE A 16 15.43 23.87 11.34
N LYS A 17 14.65 24.80 11.88
CA LYS A 17 14.73 25.18 13.28
C LYS A 17 13.40 24.92 13.98
N VAL A 18 13.46 24.64 15.27
CA VAL A 18 12.31 24.50 16.16
C VAL A 18 12.56 25.43 17.34
N ASN A 19 11.64 26.38 17.58
CA ASN A 19 11.77 27.41 18.62
C ASN A 19 13.13 28.16 18.56
N GLY A 20 13.54 28.50 17.33
CA GLY A 20 14.79 29.20 17.05
C GLY A 20 16.07 28.34 17.10
N GLN A 21 16.02 27.09 17.54
CA GLN A 21 17.16 26.18 17.62
C GLN A 21 17.19 25.20 16.42
N ILE A 22 18.39 24.82 15.96
CA ILE A 22 18.55 23.85 14.88
C ILE A 22 17.93 22.50 15.30
N ALA A 23 17.01 22.00 14.50
CA ALA A 23 16.34 20.73 14.75
C ALA A 23 17.32 19.55 14.66
N LEU A 24 17.13 18.56 15.55
CA LEU A 24 17.87 17.29 15.53
C LEU A 24 16.97 16.17 14.99
N ILE A 25 17.60 15.18 14.32
CA ILE A 25 16.87 14.00 13.86
C ILE A 25 16.31 13.26 15.05
N GLY A 26 15.00 12.91 14.99
CA GLY A 26 14.31 12.22 16.06
C GLY A 26 13.75 13.14 17.15
N ALA A 27 13.97 14.45 17.08
CA ALA A 27 13.33 15.40 17.98
C ALA A 27 11.81 15.38 17.79
N THR A 28 11.08 15.37 18.90
CA THR A 28 9.62 15.49 18.89
C THR A 28 9.23 16.94 18.79
N VAL A 29 8.29 17.27 17.92
CA VAL A 29 7.74 18.62 17.74
C VAL A 29 6.27 18.58 18.11
N ASN A 30 5.82 19.51 18.94
CA ASN A 30 4.44 19.69 19.34
C ASN A 30 3.75 20.74 18.44
N ARG A 31 2.41 20.79 18.47
CA ARG A 31 1.63 21.75 17.68
C ARG A 31 1.91 23.22 18.03
N ASN A 32 2.35 23.48 19.25
CA ASN A 32 2.65 24.81 19.75
C ASN A 32 4.11 25.26 19.45
N ASP A 33 4.95 24.35 18.94
CA ASP A 33 6.32 24.70 18.60
C ASP A 33 6.38 25.48 17.28
N GLU A 34 7.18 26.52 17.27
CA GLU A 34 7.46 27.27 16.06
C GLU A 34 8.46 26.51 15.20
N VAL A 35 8.07 26.11 14.01
CA VAL A 35 8.94 25.43 13.04
C VAL A 35 9.28 26.39 11.91
N GLU A 36 10.59 26.61 11.73
CA GLU A 36 11.14 27.47 10.67
C GLU A 36 11.85 26.62 9.61
N TYR A 37 11.58 26.90 8.34
CA TYR A 37 12.29 26.33 7.20
C TYR A 37 12.77 27.46 6.28
N ASP A 38 14.08 27.56 6.10
CA ASP A 38 14.72 28.54 5.22
C ASP A 38 14.26 29.98 5.50
N GLY A 39 14.18 30.34 6.81
CA GLY A 39 13.76 31.66 7.29
C GLY A 39 12.25 31.89 7.33
N ASN A 40 11.42 30.93 6.93
CA ASN A 40 9.97 31.04 6.93
C ASN A 40 9.33 30.16 7.99
N ILE A 41 8.42 30.74 8.78
CA ILE A 41 7.63 29.98 9.75
C ILE A 41 6.63 29.10 9.00
N ILE A 42 6.60 27.82 9.37
CA ILE A 42 5.66 26.84 8.84
C ILE A 42 4.46 26.79 9.79
N SER A 43 3.31 27.20 9.30
CA SER A 43 2.06 27.04 10.04
C SER A 43 1.54 25.59 9.92
N PHE A 44 1.18 25.00 11.07
CA PHE A 44 0.41 23.77 11.11
C PHE A 44 -1.05 24.12 10.81
N THR A 45 -1.47 23.93 9.58
CA THR A 45 -2.88 24.04 9.24
C THR A 45 -3.55 22.67 9.37
N ASP A 46 -4.62 22.58 10.13
CA ASP A 46 -5.49 21.41 10.14
C ASP A 46 -6.16 21.31 8.76
N SER A 47 -5.59 20.48 7.90
CA SER A 47 -6.19 20.22 6.60
C SER A 47 -7.23 19.10 6.75
N GLU A 48 -8.37 19.28 6.11
CA GLU A 48 -9.38 18.22 5.99
C GLU A 48 -8.76 16.94 5.44
N ILE A 49 -9.03 15.81 6.10
CA ILE A 49 -8.56 14.50 5.62
C ILE A 49 -9.33 14.15 4.35
N LYS A 50 -8.58 13.92 3.29
CA LYS A 50 -9.11 13.55 1.97
C LYS A 50 -8.74 12.12 1.66
N LEU A 51 -9.70 11.41 1.06
CA LEU A 51 -9.54 10.03 0.62
C LEU A 51 -9.92 9.93 -0.85
N LEU A 52 -9.09 9.27 -1.65
CA LEU A 52 -9.38 8.91 -3.03
C LEU A 52 -9.30 7.41 -3.23
N MET A 53 -10.16 6.90 -4.11
CA MET A 53 -10.15 5.53 -4.58
C MET A 53 -9.77 5.50 -6.06
N LEU A 54 -8.85 4.61 -6.41
CA LEU A 54 -8.46 4.33 -7.79
C LEU A 54 -8.67 2.85 -8.07
N ASN A 55 -9.34 2.52 -9.17
CA ASN A 55 -9.30 1.19 -9.75
C ASN A 55 -8.03 1.11 -10.62
N LYS A 56 -6.90 0.73 -10.00
CA LYS A 56 -5.60 0.67 -10.68
C LYS A 56 -5.65 -0.32 -11.85
N PRO A 57 -5.30 0.06 -13.07
CA PRO A 57 -5.15 -0.88 -14.19
C PRO A 57 -3.84 -1.69 -14.04
N GLU A 58 -3.76 -2.82 -14.76
CA GLU A 58 -2.50 -3.54 -14.95
C GLU A 58 -1.52 -2.70 -15.77
N GLY A 59 -0.21 -2.96 -15.62
CA GLY A 59 0.85 -2.23 -16.33
C GLY A 59 1.24 -0.89 -15.69
N VAL A 60 0.63 -0.49 -14.58
CA VAL A 60 0.90 0.77 -13.88
C VAL A 60 1.68 0.51 -12.59
N LEU A 61 2.72 1.32 -12.33
CA LEU A 61 3.53 1.21 -11.13
C LEU A 61 2.90 1.93 -9.93
N SER A 62 2.92 1.28 -8.77
CA SER A 62 2.59 1.89 -7.47
C SER A 62 3.81 2.62 -6.89
N SER A 63 4.29 3.65 -7.58
CA SER A 63 5.52 4.39 -7.25
C SER A 63 5.31 5.90 -7.41
N ASN A 64 6.03 6.69 -6.61
CA ASN A 64 6.12 8.15 -6.76
C ASN A 64 7.20 8.56 -7.77
N LYS A 65 8.09 7.63 -8.16
CA LYS A 65 9.13 7.87 -9.14
C LYS A 65 8.70 7.32 -10.49
N LYS A 66 8.78 8.17 -11.51
CA LYS A 66 8.55 7.76 -12.90
C LYS A 66 9.72 6.90 -13.36
N GLU A 67 9.42 5.76 -13.94
CA GLU A 67 10.36 4.94 -14.69
C GLU A 67 10.11 5.19 -16.20
N LYS A 68 11.15 5.06 -17.01
CA LYS A 68 11.03 5.34 -18.46
C LYS A 68 9.91 4.48 -19.06
N ASN A 69 8.96 5.14 -19.71
CA ASN A 69 7.86 4.53 -20.46
C ASN A 69 6.86 3.70 -19.65
N ILE A 70 6.86 3.77 -18.31
CA ILE A 70 5.86 3.08 -17.47
C ILE A 70 5.06 4.12 -16.70
N PRO A 71 3.71 4.14 -16.85
CA PRO A 71 2.88 5.05 -16.09
C PRO A 71 2.88 4.69 -14.60
N ILE A 72 2.70 5.70 -13.74
CA ILE A 72 2.59 5.53 -12.30
C ILE A 72 1.17 5.83 -11.84
N VAL A 73 0.77 5.28 -10.69
CA VAL A 73 -0.58 5.46 -10.13
C VAL A 73 -0.95 6.94 -9.92
N PHE A 74 0.03 7.80 -9.67
CA PHE A 74 -0.19 9.23 -9.46
C PHE A 74 -0.57 9.98 -10.75
N ASP A 75 -0.26 9.44 -11.94
CA ASP A 75 -0.69 10.02 -13.23
C ASP A 75 -2.21 9.89 -13.45
N PHE A 76 -2.90 9.04 -12.67
CA PHE A 76 -4.35 8.80 -12.73
C PHE A 76 -5.13 9.57 -11.67
N LEU A 77 -4.45 10.29 -10.78
CA LEU A 77 -5.12 11.08 -9.76
C LEU A 77 -5.53 12.44 -10.33
N PRO A 78 -6.64 13.04 -9.85
CA PRO A 78 -7.07 14.33 -10.33
C PRO A 78 -6.00 15.39 -10.10
N GLU A 79 -5.61 16.10 -11.16
CA GLU A 79 -4.82 17.31 -11.07
C GLU A 79 -5.73 18.41 -10.49
N GLY A 80 -5.65 18.62 -9.18
CA GLY A 80 -6.47 19.60 -8.50
C GLY A 80 -5.80 20.96 -8.37
N LYS A 81 -6.57 22.06 -8.34
CA LYS A 81 -6.17 23.41 -7.91
C LYS A 81 -5.61 23.43 -6.47
N LEU A 82 -5.83 22.37 -5.73
CA LEU A 82 -5.28 22.13 -4.41
C LEU A 82 -3.95 21.37 -4.58
N LYS A 83 -2.85 21.94 -4.13
CA LYS A 83 -1.53 21.31 -4.01
C LYS A 83 -1.56 20.17 -2.97
N THR A 84 -2.52 19.26 -3.09
CA THR A 84 -2.69 18.14 -2.16
C THR A 84 -1.63 17.10 -2.45
N ARG A 85 -0.82 16.81 -1.47
CA ARG A 85 0.16 15.73 -1.55
C ARG A 85 -0.54 14.41 -1.22
N TRP A 86 -0.74 13.58 -2.23
CA TRP A 86 -1.32 12.25 -2.06
C TRP A 86 -0.29 11.23 -1.58
N ILE A 87 -0.72 10.39 -0.65
CA ILE A 87 0.02 9.25 -0.09
C ILE A 87 -0.77 8.00 -0.43
N SER A 88 -0.15 7.02 -1.08
CA SER A 88 -0.81 5.74 -1.35
C SER A 88 -0.93 4.89 -0.09
N ILE A 89 -2.11 4.33 0.17
CA ILE A 89 -2.35 3.37 1.23
C ILE A 89 -2.01 1.97 0.70
N GLY A 90 -0.75 1.60 0.87
CA GLY A 90 -0.19 0.36 0.34
C GLY A 90 0.15 0.42 -1.15
N ARG A 91 0.42 -0.75 -1.70
CA ARG A 91 0.82 -0.91 -3.11
C ARG A 91 0.14 -2.13 -3.71
N LEU A 92 0.02 -2.11 -5.03
CA LEU A 92 -0.25 -3.28 -5.87
C LEU A 92 0.90 -3.45 -6.85
N ASP A 93 1.25 -4.69 -7.17
CA ASP A 93 2.26 -4.99 -8.19
C ASP A 93 1.84 -4.45 -9.55
N ILE A 94 2.79 -4.28 -10.47
CA ILE A 94 2.54 -3.82 -11.83
C ILE A 94 1.50 -4.70 -12.55
N ASN A 95 1.59 -6.03 -12.36
CA ASN A 95 0.69 -7.03 -12.95
C ASN A 95 -0.53 -7.33 -12.07
N SER A 96 -0.91 -6.42 -11.18
CA SER A 96 -2.11 -6.52 -10.35
C SER A 96 -2.97 -5.29 -10.55
N SER A 97 -4.28 -5.48 -10.52
CA SER A 97 -5.26 -4.41 -10.70
C SER A 97 -6.15 -4.23 -9.47
N GLY A 98 -7.06 -3.28 -9.52
CA GLY A 98 -8.14 -3.10 -8.56
C GLY A 98 -7.93 -1.97 -7.57
N LEU A 99 -8.60 -2.07 -6.43
CA LEU A 99 -8.75 -0.99 -5.47
C LEU A 99 -7.42 -0.54 -4.87
N MET A 100 -7.06 0.71 -5.11
CA MET A 100 -6.01 1.44 -4.41
C MET A 100 -6.58 2.69 -3.74
N LEU A 101 -6.16 2.94 -2.52
CA LEU A 101 -6.57 4.10 -1.73
C LEU A 101 -5.42 5.11 -1.63
N PHE A 102 -5.78 6.38 -1.60
CA PHE A 102 -4.84 7.49 -1.39
C PHE A 102 -5.43 8.47 -0.38
N THR A 103 -4.58 9.05 0.44
CA THR A 103 -4.97 10.10 1.40
C THR A 103 -3.93 11.20 1.44
N ASN A 104 -4.30 12.36 1.96
CA ASN A 104 -3.37 13.45 2.28
C ASN A 104 -2.85 13.37 3.73
N ASP A 105 -3.37 12.45 4.55
CA ASP A 105 -3.00 12.28 5.94
C ASP A 105 -2.06 11.09 6.14
N GLY A 106 -0.84 11.36 6.64
CA GLY A 106 0.17 10.33 6.86
C GLY A 106 -0.12 9.41 8.04
N THR A 107 -0.82 9.90 9.05
CA THR A 107 -1.20 9.13 10.24
C THR A 107 -2.26 8.11 9.87
N PHE A 108 -3.28 8.55 9.13
CA PHE A 108 -4.33 7.67 8.62
C PHE A 108 -3.75 6.62 7.65
N ALA A 109 -2.85 7.03 6.74
CA ALA A 109 -2.18 6.10 5.83
C ALA A 109 -1.38 5.03 6.60
N ASN A 110 -0.63 5.44 7.63
CA ASN A 110 0.12 4.52 8.47
C ASN A 110 -0.80 3.55 9.23
N TYR A 111 -1.88 4.05 9.82
CA TYR A 111 -2.89 3.21 10.49
C TYR A 111 -3.42 2.14 9.54
N CYS A 112 -3.85 2.52 8.34
CA CYS A 112 -4.40 1.60 7.35
C CYS A 112 -3.38 0.54 6.86
N MET A 113 -2.09 0.87 6.85
CA MET A 113 -1.04 -0.03 6.36
C MET A 113 -0.43 -0.90 7.45
N HIS A 114 -0.53 -0.48 8.71
CA HIS A 114 0.15 -1.18 9.81
C HIS A 114 -0.45 -2.58 10.04
N PRO A 115 0.38 -3.63 10.22
CA PRO A 115 -0.11 -4.99 10.40
C PRO A 115 -1.05 -5.16 11.61
N SER A 116 -0.83 -4.39 12.70
CA SER A 116 -1.68 -4.46 13.91
C SER A 116 -3.10 -3.96 13.70
N SER A 117 -3.37 -3.23 12.61
CA SER A 117 -4.72 -2.75 12.31
C SER A 117 -5.64 -3.85 11.79
N SER A 118 -5.07 -5.00 11.44
CA SER A 118 -5.82 -6.22 11.03
C SER A 118 -6.92 -5.94 9.99
N ILE A 119 -6.65 -5.02 9.08
CA ILE A 119 -7.61 -4.63 8.04
C ILE A 119 -7.67 -5.70 6.96
N ASP A 120 -8.86 -6.19 6.66
CA ASP A 120 -9.12 -7.17 5.63
C ASP A 120 -8.78 -6.67 4.22
N ARG A 121 -8.21 -7.55 3.43
CA ARG A 121 -7.95 -7.31 2.00
C ARG A 121 -8.47 -8.49 1.20
N GLU A 122 -9.43 -8.22 0.34
CA GLU A 122 -9.95 -9.25 -0.56
C GLU A 122 -9.42 -9.09 -1.97
N TYR A 123 -9.19 -10.24 -2.57
CA TYR A 123 -8.70 -10.33 -3.93
C TYR A 123 -9.51 -11.33 -4.74
N LEU A 124 -9.86 -10.94 -5.95
CA LEU A 124 -10.35 -11.83 -6.99
C LEU A 124 -9.13 -12.35 -7.76
N VAL A 125 -8.96 -13.65 -7.75
CA VAL A 125 -7.80 -14.35 -8.31
C VAL A 125 -8.27 -15.30 -9.40
N ARG A 126 -7.64 -15.25 -10.58
CA ARG A 126 -7.76 -16.29 -11.59
C ARG A 126 -6.46 -17.07 -11.61
N ALA A 127 -6.52 -18.35 -11.31
CA ALA A 127 -5.35 -19.22 -11.26
C ALA A 127 -5.53 -20.44 -12.14
N ARG A 128 -4.40 -20.94 -12.65
CA ARG A 128 -4.28 -22.16 -13.44
C ARG A 128 -3.68 -23.26 -12.57
N GLY A 129 -4.15 -24.47 -12.75
CA GLY A 129 -3.67 -25.67 -12.06
C GLY A 129 -4.82 -26.44 -11.43
N ASP A 130 -4.49 -27.57 -10.83
CA ASP A 130 -5.47 -28.39 -10.14
C ASP A 130 -5.60 -27.95 -8.69
N PHE A 131 -6.81 -27.52 -8.30
CA PHE A 131 -7.13 -27.09 -6.94
C PHE A 131 -7.85 -28.21 -6.20
N THR A 132 -7.27 -28.65 -5.09
CA THR A 132 -7.81 -29.74 -4.27
C THR A 132 -8.13 -29.25 -2.85
N LYS A 133 -8.90 -30.05 -2.12
CA LYS A 133 -9.25 -29.76 -0.73
C LYS A 133 -8.01 -29.64 0.16
N GLU A 134 -7.01 -30.50 -0.04
CA GLU A 134 -5.74 -30.48 0.71
C GLU A 134 -4.97 -29.20 0.46
N LYS A 135 -4.97 -28.68 -0.78
CA LYS A 135 -4.36 -27.39 -1.10
C LYS A 135 -5.08 -26.24 -0.40
N LYS A 136 -6.43 -26.25 -0.40
CA LYS A 136 -7.23 -25.27 0.32
C LYS A 136 -6.90 -25.25 1.81
N GLU A 137 -6.86 -26.42 2.43
CA GLU A 137 -6.54 -26.57 3.84
C GLU A 137 -5.14 -26.03 4.17
N LYS A 138 -4.12 -26.31 3.33
CA LYS A 138 -2.78 -25.75 3.47
C LYS A 138 -2.75 -24.21 3.38
N MET A 139 -3.50 -23.64 2.43
CA MET A 139 -3.56 -22.19 2.24
C MET A 139 -4.25 -21.48 3.41
N LEU A 140 -5.18 -22.13 4.10
CA LEU A 140 -5.89 -21.60 5.28
C LEU A 140 -5.10 -21.83 6.58
N SER A 141 -4.48 -23.01 6.76
CA SER A 141 -3.72 -23.33 7.96
C SER A 141 -2.40 -22.56 8.05
N GLY A 142 -1.81 -22.23 6.91
CA GLY A 142 -0.56 -21.48 6.79
C GLY A 142 0.57 -22.28 6.16
N ILE A 143 1.29 -21.61 5.28
CA ILE A 143 2.42 -22.15 4.53
C ILE A 143 3.67 -21.41 4.96
N LYS A 144 4.67 -22.12 5.43
CA LYS A 144 5.99 -21.54 5.70
C LYS A 144 6.72 -21.31 4.36
N ILE A 145 7.05 -20.06 4.08
CA ILE A 145 7.80 -19.65 2.90
C ILE A 145 8.92 -18.75 3.41
N ASP A 146 10.16 -19.15 3.20
CA ASP A 146 11.34 -18.54 3.81
C ASP A 146 11.20 -18.56 5.36
N ASP A 147 11.33 -17.43 6.04
CA ASP A 147 11.19 -17.31 7.50
C ASP A 147 9.79 -16.89 7.96
N ASP A 148 8.85 -16.77 7.03
CA ASP A 148 7.50 -16.26 7.29
C ASP A 148 6.41 -17.31 7.08
N ILE A 149 5.30 -17.17 7.83
CA ILE A 149 4.08 -17.95 7.59
C ILE A 149 3.10 -17.06 6.82
N TYR A 150 2.55 -17.63 5.75
CA TYR A 150 1.58 -17.01 4.84
C TYR A 150 0.29 -17.80 4.83
N ARG A 151 -0.86 -17.15 4.99
CA ARG A 151 -2.16 -17.80 4.97
C ARG A 151 -3.26 -16.86 4.52
N PHE A 152 -4.31 -17.41 3.96
CA PHE A 152 -5.59 -16.72 3.81
C PHE A 152 -6.45 -16.89 5.07
N THR A 153 -7.29 -15.92 5.33
CA THR A 153 -8.36 -16.02 6.35
C THR A 153 -9.60 -16.68 5.77
N ASP A 154 -9.82 -16.53 4.44
CA ASP A 154 -10.90 -17.18 3.73
C ASP A 154 -10.56 -17.43 2.25
N ILE A 155 -11.13 -18.49 1.68
CA ILE A 155 -11.04 -18.86 0.28
C ILE A 155 -12.40 -19.35 -0.20
N VAL A 156 -13.01 -18.59 -1.10
CA VAL A 156 -14.24 -18.96 -1.81
C VAL A 156 -13.89 -19.34 -3.23
N GLU A 157 -14.31 -20.54 -3.62
CA GLU A 157 -14.13 -21.06 -4.96
C GLU A 157 -15.19 -20.49 -5.89
N GLY A 158 -14.76 -19.96 -7.02
CA GLY A 158 -15.61 -19.47 -8.08
C GLY A 158 -15.62 -20.40 -9.29
N GLU A 159 -16.05 -19.85 -10.41
CA GLU A 159 -16.23 -20.57 -11.65
C GLU A 159 -14.91 -21.19 -12.16
N LYS A 160 -14.99 -22.45 -12.58
CA LYS A 160 -13.90 -23.19 -13.23
C LYS A 160 -14.16 -23.24 -14.73
N GLN A 161 -13.20 -22.74 -15.52
CA GLN A 161 -13.25 -22.76 -16.97
C GLN A 161 -11.97 -23.43 -17.50
N SER A 162 -12.09 -24.68 -17.99
CA SER A 162 -10.96 -25.47 -18.46
C SER A 162 -9.88 -25.60 -17.37
N SER A 163 -8.66 -25.15 -17.61
CA SER A 163 -7.54 -25.21 -16.67
C SER A 163 -7.46 -24.00 -15.70
N ASN A 164 -8.36 -23.04 -15.83
CA ASN A 164 -8.40 -21.83 -14.99
C ASN A 164 -9.59 -21.87 -14.05
N GLN A 165 -9.40 -21.41 -12.82
CA GLN A 165 -10.46 -21.25 -11.85
C GLN A 165 -10.37 -19.87 -11.19
N TRP A 166 -11.52 -19.28 -10.87
CA TRP A 166 -11.63 -18.07 -10.10
C TRP A 166 -11.71 -18.37 -8.61
N PHE A 167 -11.15 -17.49 -7.81
CA PHE A 167 -11.18 -17.53 -6.35
C PHE A 167 -11.39 -16.13 -5.81
N SER A 168 -12.21 -16.02 -4.76
CA SER A 168 -12.17 -14.87 -3.86
C SER A 168 -11.36 -15.28 -2.63
N VAL A 169 -10.34 -14.49 -2.28
CA VAL A 169 -9.47 -14.79 -1.14
C VAL A 169 -9.34 -13.58 -0.25
N CYS A 170 -9.32 -13.80 1.06
CA CYS A 170 -9.16 -12.76 2.06
C CYS A 170 -7.89 -12.96 2.88
N LEU A 171 -7.23 -11.87 3.25
CA LEU A 171 -6.10 -11.85 4.17
C LEU A 171 -6.02 -10.53 4.95
N MET A 172 -5.46 -10.57 6.16
CA MET A 172 -5.28 -9.38 7.03
C MET A 172 -3.88 -8.79 6.95
N SER A 173 -2.91 -9.57 6.54
CA SER A 173 -1.54 -9.11 6.32
C SER A 173 -1.43 -8.36 4.98
N GLY A 174 -0.30 -7.81 4.68
CA GLY A 174 -0.05 -7.15 3.39
C GLY A 174 1.41 -7.34 2.99
N LYS A 175 1.92 -8.56 3.24
CA LYS A 175 3.29 -8.92 2.93
C LYS A 175 3.56 -8.85 1.43
N ASN A 176 4.81 -8.67 1.07
CA ASN A 176 5.19 -8.55 -0.33
C ASN A 176 4.78 -9.78 -1.14
N ARG A 177 3.98 -9.56 -2.21
CA ARG A 177 3.49 -10.56 -3.15
C ARG A 177 2.81 -11.77 -2.48
N GLU A 178 2.19 -11.57 -1.34
CA GLU A 178 1.65 -12.62 -0.46
C GLU A 178 0.68 -13.56 -1.18
N VAL A 179 -0.34 -13.02 -1.85
CA VAL A 179 -1.30 -13.84 -2.62
C VAL A 179 -0.59 -14.73 -3.64
N ARG A 180 0.37 -14.16 -4.40
CA ARG A 180 1.14 -14.92 -5.41
C ARG A 180 2.01 -15.99 -4.79
N LYS A 181 2.65 -15.71 -3.65
CA LYS A 181 3.48 -16.67 -2.92
C LYS A 181 2.68 -17.86 -2.43
N ILE A 182 1.49 -17.62 -1.85
CA ILE A 182 0.61 -18.69 -1.35
C ILE A 182 0.15 -19.59 -2.50
N PHE A 183 -0.33 -19.03 -3.61
CA PHE A 183 -0.77 -19.83 -4.77
C PHE A 183 0.38 -20.63 -5.37
N ASN A 184 1.54 -20.02 -5.58
CA ASN A 184 2.71 -20.71 -6.11
C ASN A 184 3.18 -21.85 -5.22
N ALA A 185 3.14 -21.69 -3.88
CA ALA A 185 3.58 -22.71 -2.93
C ALA A 185 2.72 -24.00 -2.96
N VAL A 186 1.50 -23.92 -3.51
CA VAL A 186 0.65 -25.10 -3.74
C VAL A 186 0.58 -25.51 -5.22
N GLY A 187 1.48 -24.97 -6.05
CA GLY A 187 1.58 -25.31 -7.47
C GLY A 187 0.45 -24.75 -8.34
N LEU A 188 -0.08 -23.56 -7.98
CA LEU A 188 -1.06 -22.83 -8.77
C LEU A 188 -0.44 -21.55 -9.33
N GLU A 189 -0.66 -21.28 -10.60
CA GLU A 189 -0.15 -20.10 -11.30
C GLU A 189 -1.22 -19.02 -11.45
N ILE A 190 -1.00 -17.84 -10.89
CA ILE A 190 -1.94 -16.71 -10.99
C ILE A 190 -1.80 -16.03 -12.35
N SER A 191 -2.87 -16.09 -13.15
CA SER A 191 -3.00 -15.38 -14.42
C SER A 191 -3.60 -13.98 -14.28
N ARG A 192 -4.52 -13.76 -13.29
CA ARG A 192 -5.09 -12.43 -12.97
C ARG A 192 -5.21 -12.25 -11.47
N LEU A 193 -4.94 -11.03 -11.01
CA LEU A 193 -5.03 -10.66 -9.60
C LEU A 193 -5.62 -9.26 -9.48
N LYS A 194 -6.78 -9.15 -8.85
CA LYS A 194 -7.47 -7.88 -8.65
C LYS A 194 -7.87 -7.73 -7.19
N ARG A 195 -7.47 -6.62 -6.55
CA ARG A 195 -7.97 -6.30 -5.21
C ARG A 195 -9.38 -5.72 -5.32
N THR A 196 -10.33 -6.30 -4.60
CA THR A 196 -11.75 -5.93 -4.64
C THR A 196 -12.21 -5.18 -3.40
N ARG A 197 -11.60 -5.47 -2.22
CA ARG A 197 -11.93 -4.83 -0.96
C ARG A 197 -10.68 -4.47 -0.15
N PHE A 198 -10.80 -3.43 0.66
CA PHE A 198 -9.85 -2.97 1.64
C PHE A 198 -10.64 -2.40 2.82
N GLY A 199 -10.76 -3.17 3.92
CA GLY A 199 -11.58 -2.85 5.10
C GLY A 199 -12.82 -3.70 5.23
#